data_6771671919d461be13975d29d4cbf5b4
#
_entry.id   6771671919d461be13975d29d4cbf5b4
#
_cell.length_a   1.000
_cell.length_b   1.000
_cell.length_c   1.000
_cell.angle_alpha   90.00
_cell.angle_beta   90.00
_cell.angle_gamma   90.00
#
_symmetry.space_group_name_H-M   'P 1'
#
loop_
_entity.id
_entity.type
_entity.pdbx_description
1 polymer ?
#
loop_
_entity_poly.entity_id
_entity_poly.type
_entity_poly.pdbx_seq_one_letter_code
_entity_poly.pdbx_strand_id
1 'polypeptide(L)'
;MSDFGVPEPANLSDLSGEPPVAETSVRLALPAEANAIGEIQVAAWRAAYADLLPADVLADLNPAQFAAQWRAALIAPGEARNRVMVALAGRTLVGFAAITASDDPDADARHDALIAELAVQPEATRAGHGSRLLNAVVDTVRADGFRRVTVWINSTDDVTRAFYTEAGWAPDSAHRELDLYGDGSVRIKQVRLHTDPAAADD
;
A
#
# COMPACT_ATOMS: atom_id res chain seq x y z
N MET A 1 -41.90 37.66 -42.95
CA MET A 1 -41.71 37.87 -41.52
C MET A 1 -41.36 36.51 -40.95
N SER A 2 -40.07 36.22 -40.79
CA SER A 2 -39.55 34.97 -40.28
C SER A 2 -39.37 35.05 -38.78
N ASP A 3 -40.12 34.23 -38.07
CA ASP A 3 -40.08 34.13 -36.62
C ASP A 3 -38.80 33.36 -36.21
N PHE A 4 -37.84 34.02 -35.59
CA PHE A 4 -36.66 33.41 -34.99
C PHE A 4 -37.03 33.03 -33.57
N GLY A 5 -37.43 31.74 -33.40
CA GLY A 5 -37.61 31.14 -32.07
C GLY A 5 -36.30 31.19 -31.28
N VAL A 6 -36.32 31.88 -30.16
CA VAL A 6 -35.24 31.89 -29.16
C VAL A 6 -35.25 30.55 -28.50
N PRO A 7 -34.10 29.79 -28.47
CA PRO A 7 -34.04 28.53 -27.75
C PRO A 7 -34.23 28.77 -26.26
N GLU A 8 -35.07 27.95 -25.63
CA GLU A 8 -35.31 27.95 -24.20
C GLU A 8 -33.98 27.64 -23.44
N PRO A 9 -33.67 28.36 -22.34
CA PRO A 9 -32.45 28.08 -21.60
C PRO A 9 -32.52 26.68 -21.01
N ALA A 10 -31.49 25.88 -21.27
CA ALA A 10 -31.33 24.54 -20.71
C ALA A 10 -31.44 24.57 -19.17
N ASN A 11 -32.29 23.73 -18.65
CA ASN A 11 -32.54 23.61 -17.21
C ASN A 11 -31.26 23.14 -16.48
N LEU A 12 -30.60 24.07 -15.77
CA LEU A 12 -29.38 23.79 -15.00
C LEU A 12 -29.61 22.90 -13.74
N SER A 13 -30.85 22.44 -13.53
CA SER A 13 -31.19 21.58 -12.37
C SER A 13 -30.69 20.16 -12.49
N ASP A 14 -30.23 19.70 -13.67
CA ASP A 14 -29.73 18.33 -13.87
C ASP A 14 -28.22 18.14 -13.61
N LEU A 15 -27.51 19.20 -13.20
CA LEU A 15 -26.07 19.13 -12.90
C LEU A 15 -25.74 18.77 -11.44
N SER A 16 -26.74 18.42 -10.64
CA SER A 16 -26.56 18.03 -9.23
C SER A 16 -26.29 16.52 -9.02
N GLY A 17 -26.03 15.78 -10.06
CA GLY A 17 -25.54 14.40 -9.96
C GLY A 17 -24.11 14.38 -9.45
N GLU A 18 -23.90 13.91 -8.22
CA GLU A 18 -22.57 13.61 -7.71
C GLU A 18 -21.87 12.66 -8.72
N PRO A 19 -20.62 12.94 -9.15
CA PRO A 19 -19.97 12.11 -10.16
C PRO A 19 -19.94 10.65 -9.68
N PRO A 20 -20.15 9.67 -10.59
CA PRO A 20 -20.14 8.27 -10.22
C PRO A 20 -18.82 7.92 -9.53
N VAL A 21 -18.89 7.41 -8.30
CA VAL A 21 -17.71 6.93 -7.57
C VAL A 21 -17.28 5.62 -8.23
N ALA A 22 -16.03 5.51 -8.65
CA ALA A 22 -15.48 4.27 -9.18
C ALA A 22 -15.66 3.14 -8.15
N GLU A 23 -16.07 1.95 -8.60
CA GLU A 23 -16.25 0.80 -7.71
C GLU A 23 -14.96 0.47 -6.95
N THR A 24 -13.81 0.66 -7.58
CA THR A 24 -12.48 0.47 -6.99
C THR A 24 -11.51 1.51 -7.53
N SER A 25 -10.68 2.08 -6.66
CA SER A 25 -9.65 3.04 -7.05
C SER A 25 -8.44 2.98 -6.13
N VAL A 26 -7.29 3.49 -6.63
CA VAL A 26 -6.07 3.71 -5.84
C VAL A 26 -5.63 5.15 -6.03
N ARG A 27 -5.24 5.81 -4.96
CA ARG A 27 -4.71 7.19 -4.96
C ARG A 27 -3.75 7.42 -3.80
N LEU A 28 -3.10 8.56 -3.79
CA LEU A 28 -2.31 8.99 -2.63
C LEU A 28 -3.21 9.18 -1.40
N ALA A 29 -2.67 8.79 -0.25
CA ALA A 29 -3.34 8.94 1.04
C ALA A 29 -3.41 10.40 1.47
N LEU A 30 -4.45 10.74 2.21
CA LEU A 30 -4.64 12.05 2.85
C LEU A 30 -4.32 11.93 4.35
N PRO A 31 -3.81 12.99 5.01
CA PRO A 31 -3.56 12.98 6.45
C PRO A 31 -4.79 12.64 7.32
N ALA A 32 -5.99 12.96 6.84
CA ALA A 32 -7.24 12.60 7.51
C ALA A 32 -7.53 11.10 7.54
N GLU A 33 -6.86 10.31 6.68
CA GLU A 33 -7.06 8.86 6.54
C GLU A 33 -6.15 8.03 7.45
N ALA A 34 -5.26 8.68 8.20
CA ALA A 34 -4.29 8.01 9.06
C ALA A 34 -4.93 7.04 10.08
N ASN A 35 -6.14 7.34 10.57
CA ASN A 35 -6.86 6.44 11.48
C ASN A 35 -7.26 5.14 10.79
N ALA A 36 -7.86 5.24 9.60
CA ALA A 36 -8.25 4.06 8.82
C ALA A 36 -7.03 3.21 8.40
N ILE A 37 -5.92 3.87 8.04
CA ILE A 37 -4.65 3.18 7.72
C ILE A 37 -4.14 2.40 8.94
N GLY A 38 -4.13 3.01 10.13
CA GLY A 38 -3.69 2.35 11.36
C GLY A 38 -4.59 1.16 11.75
N GLU A 39 -5.90 1.27 11.56
CA GLU A 39 -6.86 0.18 11.77
C GLU A 39 -6.61 -0.99 10.81
N ILE A 40 -6.42 -0.70 9.51
CA ILE A 40 -6.12 -1.71 8.50
C ILE A 40 -4.80 -2.42 8.79
N GLN A 41 -3.76 -1.66 9.15
CA GLN A 41 -2.46 -2.24 9.47
C GLN A 41 -2.56 -3.22 10.64
N VAL A 42 -3.19 -2.83 11.72
CA VAL A 42 -3.35 -3.70 12.89
C VAL A 42 -4.20 -4.94 12.55
N ALA A 43 -5.30 -4.79 11.80
CA ALA A 43 -6.12 -5.91 11.38
C ALA A 43 -5.34 -6.89 10.49
N ALA A 44 -4.59 -6.37 9.51
CA ALA A 44 -3.75 -7.18 8.62
C ALA A 44 -2.63 -7.88 9.40
N TRP A 45 -1.95 -7.19 10.31
CA TRP A 45 -0.89 -7.78 11.13
C TRP A 45 -1.40 -8.86 12.07
N ARG A 46 -2.55 -8.66 12.72
CA ARG A 46 -3.19 -9.69 13.55
C ARG A 46 -3.50 -10.95 12.75
N ALA A 47 -3.93 -10.81 11.50
CA ALA A 47 -4.19 -11.95 10.62
C ALA A 47 -2.88 -12.61 10.14
N ALA A 48 -1.92 -11.81 9.68
CA ALA A 48 -0.67 -12.33 9.10
C ALA A 48 0.28 -12.97 10.13
N TYR A 49 0.26 -12.50 11.36
CA TYR A 49 1.16 -12.97 12.42
C TYR A 49 0.48 -13.86 13.47
N ALA A 50 -0.76 -14.31 13.24
CA ALA A 50 -1.53 -15.11 14.18
C ALA A 50 -0.79 -16.40 14.63
N ASP A 51 -0.06 -17.05 13.72
CA ASP A 51 0.69 -18.27 13.98
C ASP A 51 2.17 -18.01 14.33
N LEU A 52 2.62 -16.75 14.28
CA LEU A 52 4.03 -16.39 14.49
C LEU A 52 4.27 -15.67 15.81
N LEU A 53 3.28 -14.93 16.30
CA LEU A 53 3.39 -14.12 17.50
C LEU A 53 2.44 -14.59 18.60
N PRO A 54 2.84 -14.44 19.89
CA PRO A 54 1.96 -14.69 21.01
C PRO A 54 0.68 -13.84 20.94
N ALA A 55 -0.45 -14.41 21.39
CA ALA A 55 -1.75 -13.75 21.27
C ALA A 55 -1.87 -12.44 22.07
N ASP A 56 -1.18 -12.33 23.19
CA ASP A 56 -1.09 -11.13 24.02
C ASP A 56 -0.35 -9.99 23.29
N VAL A 57 0.73 -10.31 22.55
CA VAL A 57 1.45 -9.35 21.71
C VAL A 57 0.56 -8.80 20.62
N LEU A 58 -0.19 -9.66 19.94
CA LEU A 58 -1.14 -9.25 18.91
C LEU A 58 -2.30 -8.44 19.48
N ALA A 59 -2.75 -8.76 20.71
CA ALA A 59 -3.79 -8.02 21.41
C ALA A 59 -3.36 -6.58 21.78
N ASP A 60 -2.07 -6.41 22.12
CA ASP A 60 -1.48 -5.12 22.50
C ASP A 60 -1.24 -4.16 21.30
N LEU A 61 -1.36 -4.65 20.06
CA LEU A 61 -1.30 -3.78 18.88
C LEU A 61 -2.41 -2.71 18.94
N ASN A 62 -1.99 -1.45 19.05
CA ASN A 62 -2.92 -0.32 19.22
C ASN A 62 -3.05 0.50 17.93
N PRO A 63 -4.20 0.45 17.22
CA PRO A 63 -4.41 1.20 15.98
C PRO A 63 -4.14 2.70 16.10
N ALA A 64 -4.42 3.31 17.28
CA ALA A 64 -4.21 4.74 17.48
C ALA A 64 -2.72 5.13 17.48
N GLN A 65 -1.84 4.25 17.94
CA GLN A 65 -0.39 4.49 17.86
C GLN A 65 0.10 4.46 16.41
N PHE A 66 -0.33 3.48 15.62
CA PHE A 66 -0.04 3.42 14.18
C PHE A 66 -0.63 4.62 13.45
N ALA A 67 -1.87 5.00 13.75
CA ALA A 67 -2.51 6.19 13.18
C ALA A 67 -1.73 7.48 13.46
N ALA A 68 -1.16 7.64 14.65
CA ALA A 68 -0.32 8.79 14.99
C ALA A 68 0.96 8.83 14.15
N GLN A 69 1.61 7.68 13.95
CA GLN A 69 2.81 7.54 13.11
C GLN A 69 2.49 7.84 11.64
N TRP A 70 1.42 7.26 11.10
CA TRP A 70 0.97 7.52 9.73
C TRP A 70 0.61 8.99 9.52
N ARG A 71 -0.08 9.61 10.47
CA ARG A 71 -0.41 11.04 10.37
C ARG A 71 0.84 11.90 10.29
N ALA A 72 1.84 11.62 11.11
CA ALA A 72 3.12 12.33 11.08
C ALA A 72 3.82 12.14 9.72
N ALA A 73 3.89 10.91 9.21
CA ALA A 73 4.50 10.60 7.92
C ALA A 73 3.77 11.25 6.73
N LEU A 74 2.44 11.33 6.78
CA LEU A 74 1.63 11.96 5.72
C LEU A 74 1.72 13.49 5.74
N ILE A 75 1.90 14.12 6.90
CA ILE A 75 2.03 15.59 7.02
C ILE A 75 3.45 16.03 6.66
N ALA A 76 4.46 15.28 7.08
CA ALA A 76 5.87 15.61 6.88
C ALA A 76 6.65 14.35 6.44
N PRO A 77 6.54 13.95 5.17
CA PRO A 77 7.31 12.84 4.66
C PRO A 77 8.80 13.16 4.75
N GLY A 78 9.59 12.23 5.28
CA GLY A 78 11.04 12.43 5.50
C GLY A 78 11.83 12.61 4.20
N GLU A 79 11.31 12.09 3.08
CA GLU A 79 11.86 12.25 1.73
C GLU A 79 10.76 12.54 0.73
N ALA A 80 11.07 13.34 -0.30
CA ALA A 80 10.11 13.77 -1.32
C ALA A 80 9.51 12.62 -2.14
N ARG A 81 10.20 11.46 -2.24
CA ARG A 81 9.73 10.26 -2.93
C ARG A 81 9.04 9.24 -2.03
N ASN A 82 8.92 9.51 -0.72
CA ASN A 82 8.11 8.68 0.15
C ASN A 82 6.63 8.87 -0.21
N ARG A 83 5.93 7.75 -0.42
CA ARG A 83 4.52 7.74 -0.83
C ARG A 83 3.73 6.80 0.06
N VAL A 84 2.53 7.22 0.38
CA VAL A 84 1.51 6.32 0.93
C VAL A 84 0.31 6.36 -0.01
N MET A 85 -0.11 5.20 -0.46
CA MET A 85 -1.23 5.02 -1.37
C MET A 85 -2.34 4.26 -0.67
N VAL A 86 -3.59 4.55 -1.00
CA VAL A 86 -4.76 3.88 -0.44
C VAL A 86 -5.61 3.28 -1.55
N ALA A 87 -6.14 2.08 -1.27
CA ALA A 87 -7.14 1.42 -2.10
C ALA A 87 -8.53 1.66 -1.51
N LEU A 88 -9.48 2.00 -2.38
CA LEU A 88 -10.87 2.23 -2.03
C LEU A 88 -11.78 1.22 -2.73
N ALA A 89 -12.79 0.75 -2.00
CA ALA A 89 -13.97 0.09 -2.51
C ALA A 89 -15.14 1.08 -2.39
N GLY A 90 -15.54 1.68 -3.50
CA GLY A 90 -16.41 2.85 -3.48
C GLY A 90 -15.77 3.99 -2.69
N ARG A 91 -16.34 4.34 -1.54
CA ARG A 91 -15.83 5.38 -0.64
C ARG A 91 -15.06 4.83 0.56
N THR A 92 -15.05 3.51 0.74
CA THR A 92 -14.43 2.86 1.89
C THR A 92 -12.96 2.56 1.62
N LEU A 93 -12.07 2.97 2.51
CA LEU A 93 -10.66 2.63 2.48
C LEU A 93 -10.51 1.18 2.94
N VAL A 94 -9.92 0.33 2.08
CA VAL A 94 -9.82 -1.13 2.30
C VAL A 94 -8.39 -1.66 2.24
N GLY A 95 -7.42 -0.82 1.92
CA GLY A 95 -6.01 -1.21 1.89
C GLY A 95 -5.11 -0.02 1.68
N PHE A 96 -3.83 -0.20 1.94
CA PHE A 96 -2.80 0.81 1.67
C PHE A 96 -1.46 0.18 1.32
N ALA A 97 -0.57 0.98 0.71
CA ALA A 97 0.82 0.65 0.50
C ALA A 97 1.68 1.88 0.82
N ALA A 98 2.83 1.64 1.47
CA ALA A 98 3.82 2.65 1.77
C ALA A 98 5.12 2.34 1.02
N ILE A 99 5.67 3.36 0.36
CA ILE A 99 6.88 3.31 -0.46
C ILE A 99 7.90 4.27 0.15
N THR A 100 9.12 3.81 0.27
CA THR A 100 10.28 4.62 0.67
C THR A 100 11.45 4.35 -0.26
N ALA A 101 12.48 5.22 -0.26
CA ALA A 101 13.79 4.82 -0.73
C ALA A 101 14.28 3.64 0.13
N SER A 102 14.96 2.66 -0.48
CA SER A 102 15.49 1.51 0.27
C SER A 102 16.65 1.92 1.15
N ASP A 103 16.65 1.48 2.40
CA ASP A 103 17.72 1.63 3.39
C ASP A 103 18.50 0.32 3.60
N ASP A 104 18.26 -0.69 2.77
CA ASP A 104 19.01 -1.95 2.82
C ASP A 104 20.51 -1.70 2.59
N PRO A 105 21.41 -2.42 3.29
CA PRO A 105 22.86 -2.19 3.21
C PRO A 105 23.47 -2.30 1.81
N ASP A 106 22.81 -3.05 0.92
CA ASP A 106 23.23 -3.29 -0.47
C ASP A 106 22.47 -2.42 -1.49
N ALA A 107 21.60 -1.50 -1.03
CA ALA A 107 20.78 -0.67 -1.89
C ALA A 107 21.43 0.67 -2.23
N ASP A 108 21.11 1.20 -3.41
CA ASP A 108 21.30 2.62 -3.73
C ASP A 108 19.96 3.36 -3.56
N ALA A 109 19.82 4.11 -2.48
CA ALA A 109 18.60 4.85 -2.16
C ALA A 109 18.13 5.82 -3.26
N ARG A 110 18.98 6.17 -4.22
CA ARG A 110 18.59 6.99 -5.39
C ARG A 110 17.84 6.20 -6.44
N HIS A 111 18.09 4.88 -6.52
CA HIS A 111 17.60 4.00 -7.58
C HIS A 111 16.76 2.84 -7.06
N ASP A 112 16.85 2.50 -5.77
CA ASP A 112 16.17 1.37 -5.16
C ASP A 112 15.07 1.86 -4.22
N ALA A 113 13.84 1.43 -4.47
CA ALA A 113 12.69 1.65 -3.62
C ALA A 113 12.39 0.41 -2.76
N LEU A 114 11.74 0.64 -1.63
CA LEU A 114 11.23 -0.39 -0.73
C LEU A 114 9.72 -0.21 -0.58
N ILE A 115 8.96 -1.29 -0.76
CA ILE A 115 7.61 -1.37 -0.22
C ILE A 115 7.75 -1.66 1.28
N ALA A 116 7.62 -0.60 2.09
CA ALA A 116 7.74 -0.70 3.54
C ALA A 116 6.52 -1.41 4.16
N GLU A 117 5.35 -1.24 3.55
CA GLU A 117 4.10 -1.91 3.95
C GLU A 117 3.16 -2.04 2.74
N LEU A 118 2.46 -3.16 2.63
CA LEU A 118 1.31 -3.35 1.76
C LEU A 118 0.29 -4.19 2.51
N ALA A 119 -0.84 -3.60 2.85
CA ALA A 119 -1.88 -4.24 3.64
C ALA A 119 -3.26 -4.02 3.03
N VAL A 120 -4.07 -5.07 3.04
CA VAL A 120 -5.49 -5.04 2.69
C VAL A 120 -6.27 -5.57 3.89
N GLN A 121 -7.39 -4.93 4.18
CA GLN A 121 -8.30 -5.36 5.23
C GLN A 121 -8.66 -6.84 5.01
N PRO A 122 -8.59 -7.71 6.03
CA PRO A 122 -8.83 -9.16 5.86
C PRO A 122 -10.14 -9.48 5.14
N GLU A 123 -11.21 -8.75 5.43
CA GLU A 123 -12.54 -8.92 4.83
C GLU A 123 -12.61 -8.46 3.36
N ALA A 124 -11.64 -7.65 2.91
CA ALA A 124 -11.57 -7.14 1.54
C ALA A 124 -10.50 -7.84 0.69
N THR A 125 -9.86 -8.89 1.21
CA THR A 125 -8.89 -9.69 0.45
C THR A 125 -9.57 -10.44 -0.69
N ARG A 126 -8.77 -10.87 -1.70
CA ARG A 126 -9.24 -11.59 -2.90
C ARG A 126 -10.20 -10.82 -3.81
N ALA A 127 -10.42 -9.51 -3.56
CA ALA A 127 -11.21 -8.60 -4.40
C ALA A 127 -10.35 -7.76 -5.37
N GLY A 128 -9.06 -8.09 -5.51
CA GLY A 128 -8.13 -7.42 -6.42
C GLY A 128 -7.54 -6.11 -5.90
N HIS A 129 -7.82 -5.71 -4.65
CA HIS A 129 -7.30 -4.46 -4.08
C HIS A 129 -5.78 -4.49 -3.91
N GLY A 130 -5.21 -5.63 -3.47
CA GLY A 130 -3.76 -5.81 -3.35
C GLY A 130 -3.05 -5.67 -4.69
N SER A 131 -3.54 -6.32 -5.75
CA SER A 131 -2.96 -6.24 -7.10
C SER A 131 -3.03 -4.82 -7.67
N ARG A 132 -4.14 -4.09 -7.43
CA ARG A 132 -4.25 -2.67 -7.85
C ARG A 132 -3.27 -1.78 -7.09
N LEU A 133 -3.10 -2.00 -5.77
CA LEU A 133 -2.08 -1.28 -4.99
C LEU A 133 -0.69 -1.57 -5.54
N LEU A 134 -0.35 -2.84 -5.77
CA LEU A 134 0.96 -3.23 -6.26
C LEU A 134 1.26 -2.62 -7.63
N ASN A 135 0.31 -2.64 -8.56
CA ASN A 135 0.46 -2.00 -9.87
C ASN A 135 0.66 -0.49 -9.74
N ALA A 136 -0.15 0.17 -8.91
CA ALA A 136 -0.01 1.61 -8.67
C ALA A 136 1.33 1.97 -8.00
N VAL A 137 1.86 1.09 -7.12
CA VAL A 137 3.21 1.22 -6.57
C VAL A 137 4.25 1.16 -7.68
N VAL A 138 4.21 0.13 -8.55
CA VAL A 138 5.17 -0.03 -9.66
C VAL A 138 5.14 1.17 -10.59
N ASP A 139 3.96 1.67 -10.96
CA ASP A 139 3.80 2.86 -11.80
C ASP A 139 4.38 4.12 -11.12
N THR A 140 4.15 4.26 -9.84
CA THR A 140 4.62 5.42 -9.06
C THR A 140 6.15 5.43 -8.93
N VAL A 141 6.76 4.29 -8.57
CA VAL A 141 8.22 4.21 -8.42
C VAL A 141 8.94 4.37 -9.76
N ARG A 142 8.32 3.89 -10.86
CA ARG A 142 8.80 4.14 -12.23
C ARG A 142 8.80 5.64 -12.53
N ALA A 143 7.69 6.33 -12.25
CA ALA A 143 7.55 7.77 -12.47
C ALA A 143 8.52 8.59 -11.60
N ASP A 144 8.82 8.13 -10.38
CA ASP A 144 9.79 8.74 -9.46
C ASP A 144 11.27 8.40 -9.84
N GLY A 145 11.50 7.61 -10.89
CA GLY A 145 12.82 7.31 -11.46
C GLY A 145 13.60 6.20 -10.74
N PHE A 146 12.92 5.40 -9.92
CA PHE A 146 13.52 4.19 -9.36
C PHE A 146 13.70 3.12 -10.45
N ARG A 147 14.73 2.27 -10.28
CA ARG A 147 15.08 1.20 -11.21
C ARG A 147 14.86 -0.19 -10.63
N ARG A 148 14.73 -0.28 -9.32
CA ARG A 148 14.48 -1.51 -8.59
C ARG A 148 13.49 -1.22 -7.47
N VAL A 149 12.58 -2.16 -7.24
CA VAL A 149 11.66 -2.14 -6.10
C VAL A 149 11.84 -3.44 -5.33
N THR A 150 11.94 -3.34 -4.03
CA THR A 150 12.09 -4.48 -3.13
C THR A 150 10.93 -4.55 -2.13
N VAL A 151 10.71 -5.74 -1.60
CA VAL A 151 9.81 -6.01 -0.47
C VAL A 151 10.39 -7.13 0.39
N TRP A 152 10.25 -7.00 1.70
CA TRP A 152 10.56 -8.06 2.64
C TRP A 152 9.29 -8.79 3.05
N ILE A 153 9.28 -10.10 2.88
CA ILE A 153 8.16 -10.98 3.26
C ILE A 153 8.62 -12.04 4.24
N ASN A 154 7.72 -12.53 5.09
CA ASN A 154 8.04 -13.63 5.99
C ASN A 154 8.39 -14.88 5.19
N SER A 155 9.46 -15.56 5.56
CA SER A 155 9.97 -16.72 4.81
C SER A 155 9.00 -17.90 4.76
N THR A 156 8.04 -17.95 5.68
CA THR A 156 6.99 -18.99 5.79
C THR A 156 5.65 -18.55 5.21
N ASP A 157 5.52 -17.31 4.71
CA ASP A 157 4.28 -16.82 4.13
C ASP A 157 4.22 -17.12 2.63
N ASP A 158 3.78 -18.33 2.31
CA ASP A 158 3.65 -18.78 0.93
C ASP A 158 2.54 -18.05 0.17
N VAL A 159 1.52 -17.55 0.86
CA VAL A 159 0.42 -16.80 0.24
C VAL A 159 0.91 -15.44 -0.28
N THR A 160 1.61 -14.69 0.57
CA THR A 160 2.22 -13.43 0.16
C THR A 160 3.31 -13.63 -0.90
N ARG A 161 4.10 -14.71 -0.77
CA ARG A 161 5.10 -15.06 -1.78
C ARG A 161 4.46 -15.32 -3.14
N ALA A 162 3.39 -16.13 -3.20
CA ALA A 162 2.67 -16.41 -4.43
C ALA A 162 2.09 -15.12 -5.05
N PHE A 163 1.50 -14.25 -4.24
CA PHE A 163 0.95 -12.96 -4.69
C PHE A 163 2.01 -12.11 -5.42
N TYR A 164 3.21 -11.97 -4.86
CA TYR A 164 4.28 -11.22 -5.52
C TYR A 164 4.86 -11.95 -6.74
N THR A 165 5.06 -13.28 -6.67
CA THR A 165 5.63 -14.03 -7.80
C THR A 165 4.69 -14.09 -8.99
N GLU A 166 3.38 -14.18 -8.77
CA GLU A 166 2.36 -14.09 -9.83
C GLU A 166 2.34 -12.70 -10.51
N ALA A 167 2.77 -11.66 -9.80
CA ALA A 167 2.97 -10.31 -10.33
C ALA A 167 4.36 -10.09 -10.95
N GLY A 168 5.15 -11.14 -11.17
CA GLY A 168 6.46 -11.05 -11.83
C GLY A 168 7.64 -10.68 -10.91
N TRP A 169 7.44 -10.69 -9.58
CA TRP A 169 8.53 -10.47 -8.64
C TRP A 169 9.33 -11.75 -8.41
N ALA A 170 10.64 -11.62 -8.20
CA ALA A 170 11.56 -12.74 -7.98
C ALA A 170 12.39 -12.55 -6.71
N PRO A 171 12.82 -13.66 -6.04
CA PRO A 171 13.75 -13.58 -4.93
C PRO A 171 15.15 -13.19 -5.43
N ASP A 172 15.87 -12.36 -4.65
CA ASP A 172 17.26 -11.97 -4.93
C ASP A 172 18.28 -12.61 -3.99
N SER A 173 17.87 -13.65 -3.27
CA SER A 173 18.67 -14.38 -2.29
C SER A 173 18.99 -13.62 -0.99
N ALA A 174 18.59 -12.36 -0.84
CA ALA A 174 18.74 -11.64 0.41
C ALA A 174 17.76 -12.20 1.46
N HIS A 175 18.25 -12.31 2.67
CA HIS A 175 17.46 -12.73 3.83
C HIS A 175 17.87 -11.94 5.07
N ARG A 176 16.94 -11.75 5.99
CA ARG A 176 17.20 -11.13 7.28
C ARG A 176 16.41 -11.81 8.40
N GLU A 177 16.85 -11.60 9.61
CA GLU A 177 16.14 -12.03 10.81
C GLU A 177 15.81 -10.80 11.65
N LEU A 178 14.54 -10.62 11.94
CA LEU A 178 14.06 -9.56 12.83
C LEU A 178 13.90 -10.16 14.21
N ASP A 179 14.60 -9.60 15.19
CA ASP A 179 14.39 -9.87 16.61
C ASP A 179 13.44 -8.80 17.15
N LEU A 180 12.18 -9.17 17.36
CA LEU A 180 11.12 -8.20 17.69
C LEU A 180 11.30 -7.55 19.07
N TYR A 181 11.97 -8.23 20.00
CA TYR A 181 12.20 -7.74 21.37
C TYR A 181 13.65 -7.43 21.66
N GLY A 182 14.56 -7.79 20.76
CA GLY A 182 15.99 -7.59 20.98
C GLY A 182 16.60 -8.57 22.01
N ASP A 183 15.84 -9.56 22.47
CA ASP A 183 16.26 -10.56 23.45
C ASP A 183 16.34 -11.98 22.87
N GLY A 184 16.04 -12.13 21.58
CA GLY A 184 16.06 -13.39 20.85
C GLY A 184 14.84 -14.28 21.07
N SER A 185 13.85 -13.86 21.86
CA SER A 185 12.67 -14.66 22.18
C SER A 185 11.71 -14.83 21.02
N VAL A 186 11.58 -13.81 20.18
CA VAL A 186 10.73 -13.85 18.98
C VAL A 186 11.50 -13.34 17.77
N ARG A 187 11.83 -14.27 16.86
CA ARG A 187 12.57 -13.96 15.64
C ARG A 187 11.75 -14.31 14.41
N ILE A 188 11.67 -13.37 13.48
CA ILE A 188 10.98 -13.54 12.20
C ILE A 188 12.02 -13.54 11.09
N LYS A 189 12.08 -14.65 10.34
CA LYS A 189 12.92 -14.75 9.14
C LYS A 189 12.17 -14.18 7.95
N GLN A 190 12.85 -13.29 7.22
CA GLN A 190 12.32 -12.68 6.01
C GLN A 190 13.23 -12.95 4.82
N VAL A 191 12.63 -13.05 3.65
CA VAL A 191 13.28 -13.09 2.35
C VAL A 191 12.89 -11.86 1.55
N ARG A 192 13.80 -11.37 0.71
CA ARG A 192 13.55 -10.21 -0.13
C ARG A 192 13.13 -10.66 -1.52
N LEU A 193 12.06 -10.03 -2.03
CA LEU A 193 11.67 -10.11 -3.42
C LEU A 193 11.91 -8.75 -4.08
N HIS A 194 12.14 -8.77 -5.38
CA HIS A 194 12.36 -7.57 -6.17
C HIS A 194 11.72 -7.65 -7.55
N THR A 195 11.51 -6.48 -8.15
CA THR A 195 11.19 -6.33 -9.57
C THR A 195 11.88 -5.10 -10.16
N ASP A 196 12.05 -5.10 -11.48
CA ASP A 196 12.39 -3.91 -12.25
C ASP A 196 11.10 -3.22 -12.70
N PRO A 197 10.82 -1.99 -12.27
CA PRO A 197 9.59 -1.31 -12.65
C PRO A 197 9.51 -0.97 -14.15
N ALA A 198 10.61 -1.04 -14.89
CA ALA A 198 10.63 -0.86 -16.35
C ALA A 198 10.25 -2.14 -17.12
N ALA A 199 10.42 -3.32 -16.53
CA ALA A 199 10.14 -4.61 -17.19
C ALA A 199 8.63 -4.94 -17.25
N ALA A 200 7.76 -4.15 -16.64
CA ALA A 200 6.31 -4.42 -16.59
C ALA A 200 5.55 -4.08 -17.90
N ASP A 201 6.23 -3.60 -18.94
CA ASP A 201 5.62 -3.16 -20.22
C ASP A 201 5.88 -4.14 -21.40
N ASP A 202 6.51 -5.30 -21.17
CA ASP A 202 6.71 -6.37 -22.16
C ASP A 202 5.75 -7.56 -21.89
#